data_792806a82492bbe97591c31616c7fc5f
#
_entry.id   792806a82492bbe97591c31616c7fc5f
#
_cell.length_a   1.000
_cell.length_b   1.000
_cell.length_c   1.000
_cell.angle_alpha   90.00
_cell.angle_beta   90.00
_cell.angle_gamma   90.00
#
_symmetry.space_group_name_H-M   'P 1'
#
loop_
_entity.id
_entity.type
_entity.pdbx_description
1 polymer ?
#
loop_
_entity_poly.entity_id
_entity_poly.type
_entity_poly.pdbx_seq_one_letter_code
_entity_poly.pdbx_strand_id
1 'polypeptide(L)'
;MKRIRYTKYVPDPAGEMSMEDLLSALSDYLLQSGFQNYMFYDLPPGEQTLDDLRQAIEQALLDGNLLDEEMRQRLQQMQMDGTLDELIEQLIERMQQEDYIGIEHPHDPAKQSSVGGQVGDAQQQAKFEITDKSLDFLGYKTLRDLMGSLGKSSFGRHDTRDLATGIETSGASRLYEFGDTLNLDITATLSSAIQREGLTLPLNIEYSDLQVHQCEYQSSCATVLMLDCSHSMILYGEDRFTPAKKVAMALSHLIRTQYPGDSLSLILFHDSAEEVPLSQLARVKVGPYYTNTREGLRLAQRILQRQRKDMKQIVMITDGKPSALTLEDGRIYKNAFGLDPLVVSQTLEEVSKCKRAGVMINTFMLASDYGLVQFVQKVTEMCRGKAYFTTPYTLGRYLLMDYMSRKTKTIH
;
A
#
# COMPACT_ATOMS: atom_id res chain seq x y z
N MET A 1 -0.49 1.44 66.69
CA MET A 1 0.42 1.56 65.54
C MET A 1 -0.24 0.88 64.34
N LYS A 2 -0.60 1.65 63.30
CA LYS A 2 -1.06 1.08 62.03
C LYS A 2 0.17 0.53 61.32
N ARG A 3 0.22 -0.79 61.07
CA ARG A 3 1.24 -1.43 60.21
C ARG A 3 0.84 -1.14 58.77
N ILE A 4 1.62 -0.35 58.07
CA ILE A 4 1.51 -0.16 56.62
C ILE A 4 2.29 -1.32 55.97
N ARG A 5 1.59 -2.21 55.26
CA ARG A 5 2.24 -3.25 54.42
C ARG A 5 2.52 -2.56 53.08
N TYR A 6 3.76 -2.48 52.71
CA TYR A 6 4.16 -2.18 51.35
C TYR A 6 4.18 -3.48 50.56
N THR A 7 3.35 -3.60 49.57
CA THR A 7 3.51 -4.63 48.53
C THR A 7 4.52 -4.12 47.53
N LYS A 8 5.51 -4.95 47.21
CA LYS A 8 6.44 -4.63 46.12
C LYS A 8 5.59 -4.44 44.85
N TYR A 9 5.72 -3.30 44.19
CA TYR A 9 5.09 -3.11 42.88
C TYR A 9 5.69 -4.14 41.94
N VAL A 10 4.87 -5.05 41.46
CA VAL A 10 5.22 -5.96 40.37
C VAL A 10 4.60 -5.35 39.13
N PRO A 11 5.40 -4.84 38.20
CA PRO A 11 4.86 -4.29 36.96
C PRO A 11 4.03 -5.34 36.26
N ASP A 12 2.90 -4.93 35.72
CA ASP A 12 2.04 -5.77 34.90
C ASP A 12 2.71 -5.98 33.52
N PRO A 13 3.11 -7.21 33.15
CA PRO A 13 3.78 -7.45 31.87
C PRO A 13 2.95 -6.99 30.67
N ALA A 14 1.61 -7.11 30.73
CA ALA A 14 0.72 -6.63 29.67
C ALA A 14 0.73 -5.10 29.55
N GLY A 15 0.90 -4.37 30.67
CA GLY A 15 0.94 -2.90 30.71
C GLY A 15 2.27 -2.32 30.24
N GLU A 16 3.38 -3.03 30.43
CA GLU A 16 4.72 -2.57 30.04
C GLU A 16 5.03 -2.81 28.56
N MET A 17 4.36 -3.73 27.91
CA MET A 17 4.57 -4.05 26.50
C MET A 17 4.00 -2.97 25.59
N SER A 18 4.81 -2.48 24.64
CA SER A 18 4.35 -1.57 23.60
C SER A 18 3.44 -2.33 22.61
N MET A 19 2.22 -1.83 22.39
CA MET A 19 1.32 -2.38 21.37
C MET A 19 1.89 -2.25 19.96
N GLU A 20 2.67 -1.22 19.70
CA GLU A 20 3.35 -1.02 18.42
C GLU A 20 4.41 -2.10 18.17
N ASP A 21 5.16 -2.49 19.19
CA ASP A 21 6.17 -3.54 19.08
C ASP A 21 5.50 -4.91 18.89
N LEU A 22 4.41 -5.17 19.59
CA LEU A 22 3.62 -6.39 19.42
C LEU A 22 3.04 -6.50 18.02
N LEU A 23 2.38 -5.45 17.51
CA LEU A 23 1.88 -5.40 16.12
C LEU A 23 3.01 -5.54 15.11
N SER A 24 4.16 -4.99 15.45
CA SER A 24 5.37 -5.12 14.64
C SER A 24 5.80 -6.57 14.49
N ALA A 25 5.81 -7.32 15.57
CA ALA A 25 6.16 -8.75 15.55
C ALA A 25 5.09 -9.59 14.86
N LEU A 26 3.82 -9.23 15.06
CA LEU A 26 2.70 -9.90 14.42
C LEU A 26 2.50 -9.51 12.94
N SER A 27 3.27 -8.57 12.41
CA SER A 27 3.05 -8.04 11.05
C SER A 27 3.04 -9.12 9.97
N ASP A 28 3.88 -10.13 10.07
CA ASP A 28 3.96 -11.22 9.10
C ASP A 28 2.74 -12.13 9.19
N TYR A 29 2.28 -12.43 10.38
CA TYR A 29 1.06 -13.19 10.61
C TYR A 29 -0.19 -12.44 10.14
N LEU A 30 -0.33 -11.17 10.51
CA LEU A 30 -1.48 -10.33 10.14
C LEU A 30 -1.61 -10.09 8.63
N LEU A 31 -0.49 -10.11 7.91
CA LEU A 31 -0.45 -9.87 6.45
C LEU A 31 -0.31 -11.16 5.63
N GLN A 32 -0.47 -12.33 6.23
CA GLN A 32 -0.32 -13.62 5.53
C GLN A 32 -1.15 -13.72 4.25
N SER A 33 -0.53 -14.36 3.25
CA SER A 33 -1.15 -14.63 1.93
C SER A 33 -2.14 -15.80 1.93
N GLY A 34 -2.17 -16.59 2.98
CA GLY A 34 -2.83 -17.91 3.01
C GLY A 34 -1.94 -19.05 2.48
N PHE A 35 -0.65 -18.80 2.22
CA PHE A 35 0.30 -19.76 1.65
C PHE A 35 0.43 -21.05 2.46
N GLN A 36 0.41 -21.00 3.78
CA GLN A 36 0.57 -22.16 4.63
C GLN A 36 -0.57 -23.18 4.50
N ASN A 37 -1.76 -22.75 4.09
CA ASN A 37 -2.94 -23.62 3.97
C ASN A 37 -2.99 -24.40 2.66
N TYR A 38 -2.13 -24.09 1.68
CA TYR A 38 -2.12 -24.77 0.38
C TYR A 38 -1.41 -26.12 0.34
N MET A 39 -0.70 -26.51 1.39
CA MET A 39 -0.11 -27.85 1.51
C MET A 39 -1.17 -28.94 1.70
N PHE A 40 -2.42 -28.58 2.05
CA PHE A 40 -3.54 -29.49 2.23
C PHE A 40 -4.65 -29.09 1.23
N TYR A 41 -4.74 -29.76 0.12
CA TYR A 41 -5.60 -29.47 -1.04
C TYR A 41 -7.12 -29.45 -0.77
N ASP A 42 -7.59 -29.80 0.43
CA ASP A 42 -9.01 -30.01 0.74
C ASP A 42 -9.62 -29.07 1.79
N LEU A 43 -8.87 -28.10 2.32
CA LEU A 43 -9.42 -27.15 3.29
C LEU A 43 -9.67 -25.79 2.64
N PRO A 44 -10.84 -25.18 2.84
CA PRO A 44 -11.07 -23.81 2.43
C PRO A 44 -10.03 -22.91 3.11
N PRO A 45 -9.61 -21.79 2.46
CA PRO A 45 -8.64 -20.88 3.04
C PRO A 45 -9.09 -20.48 4.44
N GLY A 46 -8.31 -20.89 5.46
CA GLY A 46 -8.67 -20.73 6.87
C GLY A 46 -8.92 -19.26 7.16
N GLU A 47 -10.11 -18.95 7.67
CA GLU A 47 -10.40 -17.64 8.22
C GLU A 47 -9.50 -17.45 9.43
N GLN A 48 -8.98 -16.24 9.63
CA GLN A 48 -8.14 -15.94 10.80
C GLN A 48 -9.00 -16.03 12.06
N THR A 49 -8.73 -17.05 12.84
CA THR A 49 -9.46 -17.31 14.09
C THR A 49 -8.76 -16.67 15.27
N LEU A 50 -9.49 -16.48 16.36
CA LEU A 50 -8.91 -15.98 17.60
C LEU A 50 -7.85 -16.92 18.16
N ASP A 51 -8.01 -18.24 17.95
CA ASP A 51 -7.04 -19.24 18.38
C ASP A 51 -5.74 -19.17 17.60
N ASP A 52 -5.81 -18.89 16.28
CA ASP A 52 -4.62 -18.66 15.47
C ASP A 52 -3.88 -17.38 15.92
N LEU A 53 -4.63 -16.33 16.33
CA LEU A 53 -4.04 -15.11 16.88
C LEU A 53 -3.35 -15.36 18.21
N ARG A 54 -3.93 -16.17 19.10
CA ARG A 54 -3.30 -16.58 20.37
C ARG A 54 -1.97 -17.28 20.13
N GLN A 55 -1.94 -18.24 19.22
CA GLN A 55 -0.71 -18.95 18.86
C GLN A 55 0.34 -18.01 18.27
N ALA A 56 -0.08 -17.07 17.42
CA ALA A 56 0.84 -16.09 16.85
C ALA A 56 1.42 -15.15 17.91
N ILE A 57 0.61 -14.71 18.89
CA ILE A 57 1.09 -13.90 20.03
C ILE A 57 2.06 -14.72 20.88
N GLU A 58 1.72 -15.97 21.23
CA GLU A 58 2.60 -16.86 21.99
C GLU A 58 3.96 -17.02 21.30
N GLN A 59 3.95 -17.27 19.99
CA GLN A 59 5.15 -17.43 19.19
C GLN A 59 5.98 -16.14 19.15
N ALA A 60 5.34 -14.99 18.97
CA ALA A 60 6.00 -13.67 18.97
C ALA A 60 6.65 -13.36 20.34
N LEU A 61 6.03 -13.77 21.44
CA LEU A 61 6.56 -13.61 22.77
C LEU A 61 7.78 -14.53 23.03
N LEU A 62 7.75 -15.75 22.50
CA LEU A 62 8.82 -16.75 22.68
C LEU A 62 10.04 -16.46 21.77
N ASP A 63 9.85 -15.90 20.57
CA ASP A 63 10.93 -15.59 19.62
C ASP A 63 11.89 -14.49 20.08
N GLY A 64 11.61 -13.86 21.21
CA GLY A 64 12.59 -13.15 22.03
C GLY A 64 13.12 -11.81 21.50
N ASN A 65 12.64 -11.30 20.34
CA ASN A 65 13.07 -10.02 19.81
C ASN A 65 12.31 -8.81 20.41
N LEU A 66 11.22 -9.06 21.12
CA LEU A 66 10.32 -8.07 21.69
C LEU A 66 10.67 -7.65 23.12
N LEU A 67 11.48 -8.45 23.83
CA LEU A 67 11.54 -8.38 25.27
C LEU A 67 12.96 -8.32 25.79
N ASP A 68 13.15 -7.55 26.87
CA ASP A 68 14.38 -7.52 27.64
C ASP A 68 14.61 -8.86 28.34
N GLU A 69 15.85 -9.14 28.73
CA GLU A 69 16.27 -10.38 29.38
C GLU A 69 15.46 -10.66 30.66
N GLU A 70 15.10 -9.64 31.41
CA GLU A 70 14.30 -9.75 32.64
C GLU A 70 12.87 -10.19 32.34
N MET A 71 12.26 -9.66 31.27
CA MET A 71 10.92 -10.00 30.82
C MET A 71 10.87 -11.43 30.26
N ARG A 72 11.91 -11.87 29.56
CA ARG A 72 12.02 -13.25 29.06
C ARG A 72 12.03 -14.28 30.21
N GLN A 73 12.79 -14.01 31.27
CA GLN A 73 12.81 -14.87 32.44
C GLN A 73 11.44 -14.97 33.13
N ARG A 74 10.71 -13.85 33.18
CA ARG A 74 9.34 -13.83 33.69
C ARG A 74 8.38 -14.64 32.83
N LEU A 75 8.45 -14.50 31.49
CA LEU A 75 7.63 -15.31 30.61
C LEU A 75 7.90 -16.81 30.70
N GLN A 76 9.16 -17.21 30.82
CA GLN A 76 9.50 -18.62 31.04
C GLN A 76 8.91 -19.14 32.36
N GLN A 77 8.89 -18.31 33.39
CA GLN A 77 8.26 -18.65 34.65
C GLN A 77 6.73 -18.74 34.52
N MET A 78 6.09 -17.78 33.83
CA MET A 78 4.66 -17.80 33.55
C MET A 78 4.24 -19.01 32.69
N GLN A 79 5.08 -19.45 31.77
CA GLN A 79 4.84 -20.66 30.98
C GLN A 79 4.89 -21.92 31.87
N MET A 80 5.82 -21.99 32.84
CA MET A 80 5.90 -23.09 33.82
C MET A 80 4.72 -23.06 34.79
N ASP A 81 4.25 -21.90 35.17
CA ASP A 81 3.16 -21.70 36.13
C ASP A 81 1.77 -21.79 35.46
N GLY A 82 1.69 -21.87 34.12
CA GLY A 82 0.44 -21.94 33.35
C GLY A 82 -0.35 -20.63 33.31
N THR A 83 0.29 -19.49 33.58
CA THR A 83 -0.34 -18.15 33.56
C THR A 83 -0.07 -17.39 32.28
N LEU A 84 0.61 -17.99 31.30
CA LEU A 84 0.90 -17.36 30.00
C LEU A 84 -0.39 -17.10 29.21
N ASP A 85 -1.36 -18.02 29.29
CA ASP A 85 -2.67 -17.84 28.60
C ASP A 85 -3.44 -16.62 29.12
N GLU A 86 -3.36 -16.32 30.42
CA GLU A 86 -3.98 -15.14 31.01
C GLU A 86 -3.32 -13.84 30.47
N LEU A 87 -2.01 -13.84 30.29
CA LEU A 87 -1.29 -12.73 29.70
C LEU A 87 -1.69 -12.52 28.23
N ILE A 88 -1.81 -13.59 27.45
CA ILE A 88 -2.23 -13.52 26.05
C ILE A 88 -3.65 -12.96 25.93
N GLU A 89 -4.59 -13.39 26.79
CA GLU A 89 -5.95 -12.84 26.82
C GLU A 89 -5.94 -11.33 27.15
N GLN A 90 -5.16 -10.90 28.13
CA GLN A 90 -5.02 -9.48 28.47
C GLN A 90 -4.45 -8.65 27.30
N LEU A 91 -3.49 -9.20 26.54
CA LEU A 91 -2.97 -8.56 25.34
C LEU A 91 -4.02 -8.45 24.24
N ILE A 92 -4.82 -9.48 24.01
CA ILE A 92 -5.93 -9.47 23.04
C ILE A 92 -6.99 -8.45 23.46
N GLU A 93 -7.41 -8.44 24.74
CA GLU A 93 -8.35 -7.44 25.25
C GLU A 93 -7.81 -6.01 25.08
N ARG A 94 -6.53 -5.80 25.34
CA ARG A 94 -5.89 -4.49 25.15
C ARG A 94 -5.83 -4.10 23.67
N MET A 95 -5.49 -5.02 22.75
CA MET A 95 -5.55 -4.77 21.31
C MET A 95 -6.96 -4.38 20.86
N GLN A 96 -7.99 -4.96 21.45
CA GLN A 96 -9.38 -4.60 21.16
C GLN A 96 -9.75 -3.22 21.76
N GLN A 97 -9.39 -2.96 23.01
CA GLN A 97 -9.67 -1.68 23.69
C GLN A 97 -8.98 -0.50 23.01
N GLU A 98 -7.75 -0.70 22.51
CA GLU A 98 -6.99 0.31 21.79
C GLU A 98 -7.33 0.39 20.30
N ASP A 99 -8.39 -0.34 19.85
CA ASP A 99 -8.88 -0.33 18.46
C ASP A 99 -7.85 -0.80 17.42
N TYR A 100 -7.05 -1.82 17.76
CA TYR A 100 -6.16 -2.48 16.80
C TYR A 100 -6.81 -3.68 16.12
N ILE A 101 -7.70 -4.38 16.83
CA ILE A 101 -8.47 -5.51 16.31
C ILE A 101 -9.95 -5.36 16.66
N GLY A 102 -10.83 -5.82 15.77
CA GLY A 102 -12.25 -6.03 16.02
C GLY A 102 -12.52 -7.53 16.21
N ILE A 103 -13.28 -7.93 17.22
CA ILE A 103 -13.67 -9.34 17.42
C ILE A 103 -15.12 -9.49 16.99
N GLU A 104 -15.36 -10.37 15.99
CA GLU A 104 -16.72 -10.77 15.60
C GLU A 104 -17.14 -12.02 16.39
N HIS A 105 -18.08 -11.83 17.31
CA HIS A 105 -18.70 -12.95 17.99
C HIS A 105 -19.77 -13.60 17.11
N PRO A 106 -19.83 -14.95 17.06
CA PRO A 106 -20.78 -15.67 16.18
C PRO A 106 -22.27 -15.49 16.56
N HIS A 107 -22.58 -14.68 17.56
CA HIS A 107 -23.94 -14.45 18.06
C HIS A 107 -24.38 -12.98 17.91
N ASP A 108 -24.44 -12.48 16.67
CA ASP A 108 -25.21 -11.25 16.40
C ASP A 108 -26.51 -11.64 15.67
N PRO A 109 -27.68 -11.68 16.37
CA PRO A 109 -28.94 -12.15 15.78
C PRO A 109 -29.47 -11.23 14.66
N ALA A 110 -28.83 -10.11 14.37
CA ALA A 110 -29.24 -9.14 13.36
C ALA A 110 -28.87 -9.49 11.92
N LYS A 111 -28.03 -10.51 11.69
CA LYS A 111 -27.56 -10.90 10.33
C LYS A 111 -28.07 -12.28 9.86
N GLN A 112 -29.04 -12.90 10.52
CA GLN A 112 -29.64 -14.14 10.01
C GLN A 112 -30.72 -13.83 8.95
N SER A 113 -30.31 -13.78 7.69
CA SER A 113 -31.26 -14.01 6.57
C SER A 113 -31.41 -15.51 6.37
N SER A 114 -32.62 -15.97 6.60
CA SER A 114 -33.19 -17.29 6.40
C SER A 114 -32.68 -18.05 5.16
N VAL A 115 -32.00 -19.18 5.37
CA VAL A 115 -32.17 -20.39 4.54
C VAL A 115 -31.94 -21.58 5.47
N GLY A 116 -32.95 -22.45 5.59
CA GLY A 116 -32.94 -23.61 6.45
C GLY A 116 -31.98 -24.69 5.99
N GLY A 117 -31.31 -25.35 6.93
CA GLY A 117 -30.54 -26.55 6.69
C GLY A 117 -29.57 -26.88 7.82
N GLN A 118 -29.90 -27.95 8.56
CA GLN A 118 -29.04 -28.81 9.38
C GLN A 118 -28.05 -28.20 10.37
N VAL A 119 -28.36 -28.47 11.63
CA VAL A 119 -27.48 -28.33 12.79
C VAL A 119 -26.35 -29.35 12.68
N GLY A 120 -25.14 -28.87 12.39
CA GLY A 120 -23.89 -29.58 12.63
C GLY A 120 -23.16 -28.81 13.72
N ASP A 121 -22.70 -29.50 14.75
CA ASP A 121 -21.83 -28.99 15.82
C ASP A 121 -20.44 -28.63 15.23
N ALA A 122 -20.36 -27.54 14.49
CA ALA A 122 -19.09 -26.85 14.29
C ALA A 122 -19.00 -25.80 15.43
N GLN A 123 -18.07 -25.96 16.33
CA GLN A 123 -17.65 -24.90 17.23
C GLN A 123 -17.29 -23.68 16.35
N GLN A 124 -18.20 -22.72 16.29
CA GLN A 124 -17.95 -21.47 15.57
C GLN A 124 -16.91 -20.70 16.38
N GLN A 125 -15.64 -20.82 15.95
CA GLN A 125 -14.55 -20.06 16.53
C GLN A 125 -14.77 -18.57 16.27
N ALA A 126 -14.53 -17.74 17.29
CA ALA A 126 -14.61 -16.30 17.15
C ALA A 126 -13.56 -15.83 16.12
N LYS A 127 -13.99 -14.95 15.21
CA LYS A 127 -13.13 -14.37 14.18
C LYS A 127 -12.68 -12.99 14.61
N PHE A 128 -11.50 -12.60 14.20
CA PHE A 128 -11.05 -11.23 14.40
C PHE A 128 -10.81 -10.52 13.08
N GLU A 129 -10.93 -9.20 13.11
CA GLU A 129 -10.68 -8.33 12.00
C GLU A 129 -9.63 -7.28 12.37
N ILE A 130 -8.76 -6.96 11.41
CA ILE A 130 -7.76 -5.90 11.56
C ILE A 130 -8.45 -4.56 11.30
N THR A 131 -8.27 -3.59 12.20
CA THR A 131 -8.85 -2.26 12.06
C THR A 131 -8.03 -1.35 11.12
N ASP A 132 -8.63 -0.23 10.69
CA ASP A 132 -7.93 0.77 9.87
C ASP A 132 -6.72 1.37 10.62
N LYS A 133 -6.77 1.48 11.95
CA LYS A 133 -5.64 1.95 12.77
C LYS A 133 -4.44 1.02 12.66
N SER A 134 -4.66 -0.30 12.76
CA SER A 134 -3.60 -1.30 12.57
C SER A 134 -3.03 -1.26 11.16
N LEU A 135 -3.88 -1.07 10.15
CA LEU A 135 -3.46 -0.98 8.76
C LEU A 135 -2.57 0.25 8.51
N ASP A 136 -2.94 1.39 9.05
CA ASP A 136 -2.13 2.62 8.95
C ASP A 136 -0.78 2.44 9.65
N PHE A 137 -0.76 1.81 10.82
CA PHE A 137 0.48 1.51 11.54
C PHE A 137 1.39 0.55 10.75
N LEU A 138 0.84 -0.55 10.22
CA LEU A 138 1.58 -1.52 9.41
C LEU A 138 2.12 -0.89 8.12
N GLY A 139 1.33 -0.02 7.48
CA GLY A 139 1.75 0.75 6.31
C GLY A 139 2.90 1.71 6.61
N TYR A 140 2.80 2.47 7.70
CA TYR A 140 3.86 3.36 8.18
C TYR A 140 5.15 2.60 8.51
N LYS A 141 5.03 1.51 9.28
CA LYS A 141 6.18 0.69 9.64
C LYS A 141 6.88 0.12 8.39
N THR A 142 6.11 -0.49 7.50
CA THR A 142 6.65 -1.06 6.26
C THR A 142 7.34 0.01 5.42
N LEU A 143 6.76 1.21 5.31
CA LEU A 143 7.38 2.33 4.62
C LEU A 143 8.70 2.73 5.28
N ARG A 144 8.73 2.87 6.61
CA ARG A 144 9.93 3.21 7.38
C ARG A 144 11.05 2.17 7.18
N ASP A 145 10.70 0.89 7.24
CA ASP A 145 11.67 -0.21 7.09
C ASP A 145 12.23 -0.24 5.65
N LEU A 146 11.39 -0.06 4.65
CA LEU A 146 11.80 0.04 3.25
C LEU A 146 12.67 1.29 2.99
N MET A 147 12.29 2.43 3.54
CA MET A 147 13.05 3.69 3.41
C MET A 147 14.38 3.63 4.18
N GLY A 148 14.42 2.98 5.34
CA GLY A 148 15.65 2.74 6.09
C GLY A 148 16.67 1.93 5.30
N SER A 149 16.22 0.97 4.49
CA SER A 149 17.06 0.18 3.58
C SER A 149 17.61 0.98 2.39
N LEU A 150 16.99 2.11 2.04
CA LEU A 150 17.43 3.00 0.95
C LEU A 150 18.60 3.91 1.32
N GLY A 151 19.00 3.93 2.60
CA GLY A 151 19.93 4.89 3.15
C GLY A 151 19.23 6.21 3.49
N LYS A 152 19.88 7.08 4.26
CA LYS A 152 19.34 8.38 4.68
C LYS A 152 19.20 9.34 3.48
N SER A 153 18.25 9.10 2.59
CA SER A 153 17.79 10.15 1.72
C SER A 153 16.84 11.02 2.54
N SER A 154 17.14 12.30 2.68
CA SER A 154 16.26 13.27 3.30
C SER A 154 14.87 13.11 2.68
N PHE A 155 13.83 12.98 3.52
CA PHE A 155 12.46 13.25 3.13
C PHE A 155 12.43 14.71 2.66
N GLY A 156 12.68 14.92 1.37
CA GLY A 156 12.71 16.24 0.76
C GLY A 156 11.36 16.49 0.09
N ARG A 157 10.82 17.68 0.27
CA ARG A 157 9.88 18.26 -0.67
C ARG A 157 10.42 18.05 -2.08
N HIS A 158 9.58 17.59 -3.00
CA HIS A 158 9.95 17.50 -4.40
C HIS A 158 9.89 18.90 -4.99
N ASP A 159 11.04 19.55 -4.99
CA ASP A 159 11.20 20.82 -5.69
C ASP A 159 11.33 20.50 -7.18
N THR A 160 10.36 20.88 -7.97
CA THR A 160 10.50 20.92 -9.41
C THR A 160 11.34 22.15 -9.74
N ARG A 161 12.34 22.00 -10.61
CA ARG A 161 13.16 23.13 -11.07
C ARG A 161 12.43 24.06 -12.04
N ASP A 162 11.20 23.71 -12.42
CA ASP A 162 10.36 24.55 -13.26
C ASP A 162 9.62 25.55 -12.39
N LEU A 163 10.03 26.78 -12.55
CA LEU A 163 9.41 27.95 -11.94
C LEU A 163 8.07 28.19 -12.60
N ALA A 164 7.00 27.80 -11.95
CA ALA A 164 5.65 28.07 -12.39
C ALA A 164 4.92 28.96 -11.39
N THR A 165 3.93 29.70 -11.87
CA THR A 165 3.05 30.52 -11.06
C THR A 165 1.88 29.65 -10.57
N GLY A 166 2.02 28.96 -9.43
CA GLY A 166 1.03 28.06 -8.82
C GLY A 166 0.60 28.49 -7.41
N ILE A 167 -0.06 27.62 -6.68
CA ILE A 167 -0.76 27.94 -5.41
C ILE A 167 0.17 28.01 -4.19
N GLU A 168 1.31 27.31 -4.17
CA GLU A 168 2.26 27.36 -3.05
C GLU A 168 3.45 28.24 -3.39
N THR A 169 3.70 29.25 -2.56
CA THR A 169 4.81 30.18 -2.72
C THR A 169 6.06 29.64 -2.03
N SER A 170 7.18 29.57 -2.75
CA SER A 170 8.49 29.21 -2.18
C SER A 170 9.10 30.34 -1.32
N GLY A 171 8.40 31.45 -1.17
CA GLY A 171 8.88 32.66 -0.49
C GLY A 171 9.88 33.47 -1.31
N ALA A 172 10.25 33.02 -2.51
CA ALA A 172 11.06 33.77 -3.46
C ALA A 172 10.19 34.47 -4.49
N SER A 173 10.62 35.63 -4.97
CA SER A 173 9.95 36.39 -6.03
C SER A 173 10.85 36.44 -7.25
N ARG A 174 10.23 36.52 -8.45
CA ARG A 174 10.94 36.76 -9.72
C ARG A 174 10.27 37.85 -10.51
N LEU A 175 10.99 38.42 -11.44
CA LEU A 175 10.43 39.39 -12.39
C LEU A 175 9.30 38.76 -13.20
N TYR A 176 8.22 39.52 -13.37
CA TYR A 176 7.08 39.12 -14.20
C TYR A 176 7.50 39.03 -15.67
N GLU A 177 7.11 37.94 -16.32
CA GLU A 177 7.24 37.74 -17.75
C GLU A 177 5.85 37.60 -18.37
N PHE A 178 5.73 38.04 -19.63
CA PHE A 178 4.44 37.96 -20.34
C PHE A 178 3.99 36.50 -20.49
N GLY A 179 2.82 36.18 -19.92
CA GLY A 179 2.26 34.85 -19.89
C GLY A 179 2.23 34.23 -18.48
N ASP A 180 2.89 34.85 -17.51
CA ASP A 180 2.78 34.42 -16.10
C ASP A 180 1.37 34.67 -15.55
N THR A 181 0.95 33.85 -14.60
CA THR A 181 -0.27 34.12 -13.83
C THR A 181 -0.03 35.32 -12.91
N LEU A 182 -1.03 36.19 -12.78
CA LEU A 182 -0.95 37.44 -12.00
C LEU A 182 -0.93 37.17 -10.46
N ASN A 183 -0.06 36.29 -9.98
CA ASN A 183 0.21 36.10 -8.56
C ASN A 183 1.30 37.09 -8.11
N LEU A 184 0.94 38.38 -8.10
CA LEU A 184 1.88 39.47 -7.82
C LEU A 184 2.35 39.44 -6.37
N ASP A 185 3.67 39.51 -6.20
CA ASP A 185 4.28 39.86 -4.90
C ASP A 185 4.27 41.40 -4.79
N ILE A 186 3.26 41.90 -4.07
CA ILE A 186 3.08 43.33 -3.89
C ILE A 186 4.26 43.97 -3.19
N THR A 187 4.82 43.27 -2.18
CA THR A 187 5.94 43.79 -1.40
C THR A 187 7.21 43.91 -2.22
N ALA A 188 7.54 42.88 -2.99
CA ALA A 188 8.71 42.89 -3.87
C ALA A 188 8.51 43.89 -5.02
N THR A 189 7.32 43.98 -5.60
CA THR A 189 6.99 44.98 -6.65
C THR A 189 7.17 46.41 -6.16
N LEU A 190 6.60 46.75 -5.00
CA LEU A 190 6.77 48.08 -4.42
C LEU A 190 8.23 48.39 -4.07
N SER A 191 8.96 47.38 -3.55
CA SER A 191 10.39 47.53 -3.25
C SER A 191 11.21 47.79 -4.52
N SER A 192 10.91 47.11 -5.65
CA SER A 192 11.55 47.35 -6.94
C SER A 192 11.26 48.77 -7.45
N ALA A 193 10.01 49.25 -7.41
CA ALA A 193 9.64 50.59 -7.82
C ALA A 193 10.33 51.68 -6.99
N ILE A 194 10.39 51.52 -5.66
CA ILE A 194 11.13 52.41 -4.73
C ILE A 194 12.63 52.41 -4.99
N GLN A 195 13.23 51.28 -5.29
CA GLN A 195 14.65 51.19 -5.63
C GLN A 195 14.98 51.91 -6.96
N ARG A 196 14.07 51.88 -7.93
CA ARG A 196 14.24 52.53 -9.21
C ARG A 196 14.04 54.07 -9.16
N GLU A 197 13.00 54.53 -8.47
CA GLU A 197 12.58 55.97 -8.57
C GLU A 197 12.71 56.71 -7.23
N GLY A 198 13.01 56.02 -6.13
CA GLY A 198 12.98 56.61 -4.81
C GLY A 198 11.56 56.67 -4.22
N LEU A 199 11.45 57.15 -2.98
CA LEU A 199 10.19 57.25 -2.25
C LEU A 199 9.44 58.52 -2.69
N THR A 200 8.77 58.49 -3.84
CA THR A 200 7.93 59.56 -4.33
C THR A 200 6.45 59.19 -4.30
N LEU A 201 5.56 60.09 -3.92
CA LEU A 201 4.11 59.85 -3.90
C LEU A 201 3.41 60.76 -4.91
N PRO A 202 2.58 60.21 -5.82
CA PRO A 202 2.22 58.79 -6.00
C PRO A 202 3.39 57.97 -6.56
N LEU A 203 3.53 56.71 -6.10
CA LEU A 203 4.52 55.76 -6.59
C LEU A 203 4.14 55.36 -8.02
N ASN A 204 5.06 55.50 -8.96
CA ASN A 204 4.87 55.06 -10.35
C ASN A 204 5.42 53.64 -10.51
N ILE A 205 4.55 52.65 -10.80
CA ILE A 205 4.91 51.25 -11.01
C ILE A 205 5.01 50.96 -12.49
N GLU A 206 6.19 50.58 -12.97
CA GLU A 206 6.42 50.17 -14.33
C GLU A 206 6.37 48.64 -14.49
N TYR A 207 6.28 48.17 -15.74
CA TYR A 207 6.27 46.74 -16.05
C TYR A 207 7.51 46.02 -15.51
N SER A 208 8.66 46.65 -15.53
CA SER A 208 9.94 46.14 -15.03
C SER A 208 10.00 45.99 -13.50
N ASP A 209 9.07 46.64 -12.77
CA ASP A 209 9.02 46.53 -11.31
C ASP A 209 8.15 45.36 -10.86
N LEU A 210 7.35 44.80 -11.74
CA LEU A 210 6.41 43.75 -11.42
C LEU A 210 7.13 42.46 -10.98
N GLN A 211 6.84 42.03 -9.79
CA GLN A 211 7.36 40.78 -9.23
C GLN A 211 6.20 39.81 -9.00
N VAL A 212 6.42 38.54 -9.32
CA VAL A 212 5.46 37.46 -9.07
C VAL A 212 6.07 36.45 -8.10
N HIS A 213 5.23 35.89 -7.23
CA HIS A 213 5.66 34.83 -6.36
C HIS A 213 6.10 33.62 -7.19
N GLN A 214 7.27 33.11 -6.89
CA GLN A 214 7.69 31.82 -7.42
C GLN A 214 6.85 30.74 -6.74
N CYS A 215 6.12 29.99 -7.55
CA CYS A 215 5.31 28.88 -7.11
C CYS A 215 5.85 27.59 -7.74
N GLU A 216 5.83 26.54 -6.96
CA GLU A 216 6.15 25.20 -7.45
C GLU A 216 4.92 24.59 -8.09
N TYR A 217 5.03 24.12 -9.33
CA TYR A 217 3.97 23.35 -9.96
C TYR A 217 3.99 21.93 -9.42
N GLN A 218 3.03 21.61 -8.56
CA GLN A 218 2.81 20.25 -8.12
C GLN A 218 1.91 19.53 -9.13
N SER A 219 2.51 18.73 -10.01
CA SER A 219 1.73 17.86 -10.88
C SER A 219 0.99 16.81 -10.06
N SER A 220 -0.31 16.68 -10.32
CA SER A 220 -1.14 15.66 -9.68
C SER A 220 -1.14 14.36 -10.48
N CYS A 221 -1.05 13.22 -9.79
CA CYS A 221 -1.02 11.90 -10.40
C CYS A 221 -2.20 11.05 -9.95
N ALA A 222 -2.85 10.37 -10.90
CA ALA A 222 -3.76 9.29 -10.60
C ALA A 222 -3.05 7.95 -10.84
N THR A 223 -2.90 7.18 -9.78
CA THR A 223 -2.25 5.86 -9.80
C THR A 223 -3.28 4.77 -9.56
N VAL A 224 -3.30 3.78 -10.43
CA VAL A 224 -3.99 2.50 -10.18
C VAL A 224 -2.94 1.46 -9.91
N LEU A 225 -2.98 0.89 -8.71
CA LEU A 225 -2.16 -0.25 -8.33
C LEU A 225 -2.91 -1.52 -8.66
N MET A 226 -2.38 -2.32 -9.59
CA MET A 226 -2.89 -3.63 -9.95
C MET A 226 -2.07 -4.71 -9.26
N LEU A 227 -2.68 -5.46 -8.37
CA LEU A 227 -2.05 -6.55 -7.62
C LEU A 227 -2.58 -7.90 -8.10
N ASP A 228 -1.68 -8.74 -8.53
CA ASP A 228 -1.97 -10.11 -8.96
C ASP A 228 -2.29 -10.98 -7.76
N CYS A 229 -3.48 -11.62 -7.77
CA CYS A 229 -3.93 -12.57 -6.76
C CYS A 229 -4.08 -13.99 -7.33
N SER A 230 -3.44 -14.27 -8.46
CA SER A 230 -3.43 -15.59 -9.07
C SER A 230 -2.60 -16.59 -8.27
N HIS A 231 -2.85 -17.87 -8.52
CA HIS A 231 -2.20 -18.97 -7.81
C HIS A 231 -0.66 -18.97 -7.94
N SER A 232 -0.12 -18.42 -9.02
CA SER A 232 1.34 -18.32 -9.24
C SER A 232 2.06 -17.51 -8.16
N MET A 233 1.38 -16.55 -7.53
CA MET A 233 1.96 -15.70 -6.48
C MET A 233 2.36 -16.46 -5.22
N ILE A 234 1.92 -17.72 -5.06
CA ILE A 234 2.25 -18.59 -3.93
C ILE A 234 2.77 -19.97 -4.35
N LEU A 235 2.98 -20.19 -5.67
CA LEU A 235 3.53 -21.44 -6.19
C LEU A 235 5.04 -21.56 -5.92
N TYR A 236 5.53 -22.79 -6.07
CA TYR A 236 6.95 -23.15 -6.02
C TYR A 236 7.63 -22.91 -4.66
N GLY A 237 6.86 -22.91 -3.56
CA GLY A 237 7.43 -22.80 -2.20
C GLY A 237 7.87 -21.39 -1.82
N GLU A 238 7.48 -20.37 -2.58
CA GLU A 238 7.81 -18.96 -2.33
C GLU A 238 6.53 -18.12 -2.22
N ASP A 239 6.37 -17.41 -1.10
CA ASP A 239 5.31 -16.43 -0.94
C ASP A 239 5.74 -15.07 -1.53
N ARG A 240 5.23 -14.75 -2.71
CA ARG A 240 5.46 -13.48 -3.39
C ARG A 240 4.37 -12.45 -3.09
N PHE A 241 3.22 -12.94 -2.61
CA PHE A 241 2.06 -12.10 -2.39
C PHE A 241 2.18 -11.25 -1.13
N THR A 242 2.63 -11.79 0.00
CA THR A 242 2.80 -11.04 1.25
C THR A 242 3.75 -9.86 1.09
N PRO A 243 4.95 -9.99 0.50
CA PRO A 243 5.79 -8.83 0.19
C PRO A 243 5.13 -7.81 -0.73
N ALA A 244 4.41 -8.24 -1.77
CA ALA A 244 3.69 -7.35 -2.67
C ALA A 244 2.58 -6.56 -1.94
N LYS A 245 1.85 -7.21 -1.06
CA LYS A 245 0.85 -6.60 -0.18
C LYS A 245 1.47 -5.55 0.75
N LYS A 246 2.58 -5.85 1.40
CA LYS A 246 3.33 -4.92 2.26
C LYS A 246 3.75 -3.67 1.49
N VAL A 247 4.30 -3.85 0.28
CA VAL A 247 4.72 -2.73 -0.57
C VAL A 247 3.53 -1.89 -1.03
N ALA A 248 2.40 -2.51 -1.35
CA ALA A 248 1.17 -1.81 -1.69
C ALA A 248 0.66 -0.93 -0.53
N MET A 249 0.73 -1.43 0.71
CA MET A 249 0.40 -0.67 1.91
C MET A 249 1.36 0.50 2.14
N ALA A 250 2.67 0.27 2.00
CA ALA A 250 3.68 1.32 2.13
C ALA A 250 3.49 2.43 1.08
N LEU A 251 3.20 2.07 -0.17
CA LEU A 251 2.90 3.03 -1.23
C LEU A 251 1.64 3.83 -0.94
N SER A 252 0.59 3.17 -0.44
CA SER A 252 -0.64 3.84 -0.02
C SER A 252 -0.38 4.87 1.07
N HIS A 253 0.36 4.50 2.10
CA HIS A 253 0.72 5.41 3.19
C HIS A 253 1.59 6.58 2.68
N LEU A 254 2.58 6.31 1.83
CA LEU A 254 3.41 7.33 1.21
C LEU A 254 2.58 8.36 0.42
N ILE A 255 1.65 7.90 -0.42
CA ILE A 255 0.81 8.79 -1.23
C ILE A 255 -0.08 9.64 -0.33
N ARG A 256 -0.75 9.04 0.65
CA ARG A 256 -1.64 9.77 1.56
C ARG A 256 -0.92 10.84 2.39
N THR A 257 0.31 10.58 2.81
CA THR A 257 1.05 11.47 3.72
C THR A 257 1.91 12.49 3.00
N GLN A 258 2.55 12.12 1.89
CA GLN A 258 3.52 12.96 1.19
C GLN A 258 2.97 13.63 -0.08
N TYR A 259 1.91 13.06 -0.67
CA TYR A 259 1.34 13.51 -1.94
C TYR A 259 -0.18 13.66 -1.88
N PRO A 260 -0.71 14.57 -1.06
CA PRO A 260 -2.16 14.70 -0.86
C PRO A 260 -2.93 15.09 -2.13
N GLY A 261 -2.23 15.65 -3.13
CA GLY A 261 -2.79 15.95 -4.46
C GLY A 261 -2.93 14.73 -5.36
N ASP A 262 -2.36 13.59 -5.03
CA ASP A 262 -2.43 12.36 -5.81
C ASP A 262 -3.62 11.49 -5.40
N SER A 263 -4.01 10.58 -6.27
CA SER A 263 -5.02 9.56 -5.95
C SER A 263 -4.46 8.16 -6.21
N LEU A 264 -4.83 7.21 -5.35
CA LEU A 264 -4.49 5.82 -5.46
C LEU A 264 -5.75 4.97 -5.39
N SER A 265 -5.96 4.10 -6.39
CA SER A 265 -6.96 3.03 -6.38
C SER A 265 -6.26 1.68 -6.46
N LEU A 266 -6.80 0.69 -5.76
CA LEU A 266 -6.30 -0.68 -5.77
C LEU A 266 -7.22 -1.57 -6.60
N ILE A 267 -6.64 -2.35 -7.49
CA ILE A 267 -7.31 -3.41 -8.23
C ILE A 267 -6.63 -4.73 -7.90
N LEU A 268 -7.43 -5.70 -7.51
CA LEU A 268 -7.04 -7.10 -7.51
C LEU A 268 -7.42 -7.72 -8.85
N PHE A 269 -6.51 -8.46 -9.45
CA PHE A 269 -6.82 -9.19 -10.68
C PHE A 269 -6.39 -10.65 -10.57
N HIS A 270 -7.29 -11.47 -11.04
CA HIS A 270 -7.20 -12.93 -11.04
C HIS A 270 -8.00 -13.45 -12.25
N ASP A 271 -8.89 -14.42 -12.12
CA ASP A 271 -9.84 -14.82 -13.19
C ASP A 271 -10.70 -13.64 -13.69
N SER A 272 -11.01 -12.70 -12.80
CA SER A 272 -11.68 -11.42 -13.02
C SER A 272 -10.85 -10.25 -12.46
N ALA A 273 -11.42 -9.06 -12.42
CA ALA A 273 -10.79 -7.91 -11.77
C ALA A 273 -11.82 -7.14 -10.95
N GLU A 274 -11.40 -6.67 -9.77
CA GLU A 274 -12.23 -5.90 -8.85
C GLU A 274 -11.46 -4.74 -8.23
N GLU A 275 -12.14 -3.62 -8.02
CA GLU A 275 -11.61 -2.50 -7.26
C GLU A 275 -11.89 -2.76 -5.78
N VAL A 276 -10.85 -2.71 -4.96
CA VAL A 276 -10.93 -2.99 -3.53
C VAL A 276 -10.47 -1.76 -2.75
N PRO A 277 -11.21 -1.37 -1.69
CA PRO A 277 -10.74 -0.33 -0.78
C PRO A 277 -9.38 -0.67 -0.18
N LEU A 278 -8.49 0.31 -0.06
CA LEU A 278 -7.15 0.11 0.51
C LEU A 278 -7.20 -0.45 1.94
N SER A 279 -8.25 -0.12 2.71
CA SER A 279 -8.49 -0.67 4.04
C SER A 279 -8.71 -2.18 4.06
N GLN A 280 -9.13 -2.77 2.96
CA GLN A 280 -9.35 -4.21 2.86
C GLN A 280 -8.11 -4.97 2.36
N LEU A 281 -7.05 -4.28 1.96
CA LEU A 281 -5.86 -4.91 1.39
C LEU A 281 -5.23 -5.97 2.31
N ALA A 282 -5.21 -5.75 3.62
CA ALA A 282 -4.67 -6.73 4.56
C ALA A 282 -5.44 -8.05 4.59
N ARG A 283 -6.75 -8.02 4.28
CA ARG A 283 -7.62 -9.20 4.28
C ARG A 283 -7.54 -10.02 2.99
N VAL A 284 -6.94 -9.45 1.95
CA VAL A 284 -6.84 -10.10 0.65
C VAL A 284 -5.95 -11.34 0.74
N LYS A 285 -6.46 -12.45 0.24
CA LYS A 285 -5.75 -13.73 0.12
C LYS A 285 -5.65 -14.16 -1.33
N VAL A 286 -4.64 -14.95 -1.64
CA VAL A 286 -4.48 -15.58 -2.95
C VAL A 286 -5.45 -16.74 -3.09
N GLY A 287 -6.07 -16.87 -4.25
CA GLY A 287 -6.97 -17.99 -4.57
C GLY A 287 -6.43 -18.89 -5.68
N PRO A 288 -7.10 -20.00 -5.97
CA PRO A 288 -6.73 -20.93 -7.05
C PRO A 288 -7.14 -20.36 -8.42
N TYR A 289 -6.72 -19.13 -8.69
CA TYR A 289 -7.12 -18.35 -9.86
C TYR A 289 -6.03 -18.30 -10.92
N TYR A 290 -6.45 -18.03 -12.15
CA TYR A 290 -5.58 -17.70 -13.27
C TYR A 290 -5.34 -16.19 -13.35
N THR A 291 -4.45 -15.76 -14.24
CA THR A 291 -4.04 -14.35 -14.37
C THR A 291 -4.74 -13.70 -15.56
N ASN A 292 -5.83 -12.96 -15.35
CA ASN A 292 -6.55 -12.21 -16.38
C ASN A 292 -6.13 -10.72 -16.38
N THR A 293 -4.94 -10.48 -16.91
CA THR A 293 -4.36 -9.14 -17.01
C THR A 293 -5.23 -8.18 -17.85
N ARG A 294 -5.94 -8.71 -18.87
CA ARG A 294 -6.83 -7.91 -19.71
C ARG A 294 -7.94 -7.24 -18.91
N GLU A 295 -8.64 -7.99 -18.04
CA GLU A 295 -9.73 -7.43 -17.22
C GLU A 295 -9.20 -6.42 -16.21
N GLY A 296 -8.04 -6.69 -15.61
CA GLY A 296 -7.36 -5.71 -14.73
C GLY A 296 -7.09 -4.39 -15.47
N LEU A 297 -6.54 -4.43 -16.68
CA LEU A 297 -6.27 -3.24 -17.49
C LEU A 297 -7.56 -2.50 -17.91
N ARG A 298 -8.64 -3.23 -18.25
CA ARG A 298 -9.94 -2.63 -18.57
C ARG A 298 -10.54 -1.88 -17.40
N LEU A 299 -10.47 -2.47 -16.20
CA LEU A 299 -10.95 -1.84 -14.99
C LEU A 299 -10.09 -0.61 -14.63
N ALA A 300 -8.76 -0.73 -14.72
CA ALA A 300 -7.83 0.36 -14.47
C ALA A 300 -8.10 1.56 -15.40
N GLN A 301 -8.33 1.32 -16.69
CA GLN A 301 -8.67 2.37 -17.63
C GLN A 301 -9.97 3.09 -17.23
N ARG A 302 -11.03 2.34 -16.86
CA ARG A 302 -12.32 2.93 -16.43
C ARG A 302 -12.15 3.83 -15.20
N ILE A 303 -11.31 3.43 -14.25
CA ILE A 303 -11.02 4.23 -13.05
C ILE A 303 -10.26 5.49 -13.46
N LEU A 304 -9.18 5.36 -14.24
CA LEU A 304 -8.33 6.47 -14.64
C LEU A 304 -9.04 7.48 -15.57
N GLN A 305 -10.00 7.04 -16.37
CA GLN A 305 -10.80 7.93 -17.21
C GLN A 305 -11.66 8.91 -16.39
N ARG A 306 -12.10 8.50 -15.20
CA ARG A 306 -12.88 9.35 -14.28
C ARG A 306 -12.02 10.36 -13.52
N GLN A 307 -10.69 10.17 -13.51
CA GLN A 307 -9.77 11.04 -12.81
C GLN A 307 -9.38 12.25 -13.66
N ARG A 308 -9.42 13.44 -13.04
CA ARG A 308 -8.99 14.71 -13.65
C ARG A 308 -7.60 15.11 -13.13
N LYS A 309 -6.60 14.24 -13.36
CA LYS A 309 -5.23 14.46 -12.94
C LYS A 309 -4.32 14.59 -14.14
N ASP A 310 -3.21 15.34 -13.98
CA ASP A 310 -2.25 15.62 -15.05
C ASP A 310 -1.57 14.37 -15.55
N MET A 311 -1.21 13.50 -14.62
CA MET A 311 -0.56 12.22 -14.92
C MET A 311 -1.49 11.05 -14.56
N LYS A 312 -1.47 10.03 -15.41
CA LYS A 312 -2.23 8.79 -15.18
C LYS A 312 -1.30 7.61 -15.36
N GLN A 313 -1.24 6.75 -14.35
CA GLN A 313 -0.38 5.57 -14.39
C GLN A 313 -1.03 4.33 -13.81
N ILE A 314 -0.59 3.21 -14.32
CA ILE A 314 -0.85 1.87 -13.78
C ILE A 314 0.48 1.36 -13.23
N VAL A 315 0.47 0.91 -12.00
CA VAL A 315 1.56 0.15 -11.37
C VAL A 315 1.06 -1.29 -11.25
N MET A 316 1.64 -2.19 -12.00
CA MET A 316 1.24 -3.60 -12.03
C MET A 316 2.28 -4.45 -11.32
N ILE A 317 1.87 -5.20 -10.31
CA ILE A 317 2.70 -6.18 -9.59
C ILE A 317 2.18 -7.57 -9.93
N THR A 318 3.01 -8.39 -10.56
CA THR A 318 2.66 -9.75 -11.02
C THR A 318 3.89 -10.66 -11.04
N ASP A 319 3.67 -11.94 -10.89
CA ASP A 319 4.67 -12.99 -11.15
C ASP A 319 4.24 -13.92 -12.28
N GLY A 320 3.00 -13.72 -12.79
CA GLY A 320 2.31 -14.60 -13.71
C GLY A 320 2.25 -14.11 -15.16
N LYS A 321 2.24 -15.06 -16.07
CA LYS A 321 1.89 -14.84 -17.47
C LYS A 321 0.39 -14.63 -17.57
N PRO A 322 -0.11 -13.77 -18.48
CA PRO A 322 -1.53 -13.76 -18.82
C PRO A 322 -1.98 -15.15 -19.23
N SER A 323 -2.86 -15.75 -18.44
CA SER A 323 -3.32 -17.14 -18.62
C SER A 323 -4.83 -17.28 -18.66
N ALA A 324 -5.57 -16.19 -18.46
CA ALA A 324 -7.02 -16.15 -18.57
C ALA A 324 -7.51 -14.97 -19.39
N LEU A 325 -8.68 -15.12 -19.98
CA LEU A 325 -9.33 -14.12 -20.80
C LEU A 325 -10.85 -14.21 -20.63
N THR A 326 -11.52 -13.09 -20.37
CA THR A 326 -12.98 -13.02 -20.39
C THR A 326 -13.45 -12.85 -21.84
N LEU A 327 -14.24 -13.81 -22.33
CA LEU A 327 -14.84 -13.79 -23.66
C LEU A 327 -16.03 -12.81 -23.71
N GLU A 328 -16.53 -12.52 -24.91
CA GLU A 328 -17.67 -11.61 -25.13
C GLU A 328 -18.98 -12.13 -24.50
N ASP A 329 -19.13 -13.44 -24.39
CA ASP A 329 -20.26 -14.09 -23.72
C ASP A 329 -20.16 -14.14 -22.20
N GLY A 330 -19.12 -13.53 -21.61
CA GLY A 330 -18.86 -13.49 -20.16
C GLY A 330 -18.18 -14.74 -19.61
N ARG A 331 -17.93 -15.77 -20.42
CA ARG A 331 -17.18 -16.95 -19.97
C ARG A 331 -15.69 -16.65 -19.88
N ILE A 332 -15.01 -17.31 -18.91
CA ILE A 332 -13.58 -17.16 -18.72
C ILE A 332 -12.86 -18.29 -19.44
N TYR A 333 -12.10 -17.95 -20.48
CA TYR A 333 -11.15 -18.84 -21.11
C TYR A 333 -9.90 -18.92 -20.26
N LYS A 334 -9.42 -20.14 -19.98
CA LYS A 334 -8.26 -20.41 -19.13
C LYS A 334 -7.27 -21.29 -19.86
N ASN A 335 -5.99 -20.92 -19.81
CA ASN A 335 -4.89 -21.73 -20.36
C ASN A 335 -3.79 -21.92 -19.31
N ALA A 336 -3.57 -23.16 -18.92
CA ALA A 336 -2.51 -23.52 -17.95
C ALA A 336 -1.13 -23.70 -18.63
N PHE A 337 -1.06 -23.77 -19.95
CA PHE A 337 0.15 -24.14 -20.70
C PHE A 337 0.76 -22.94 -21.42
N GLY A 338 1.68 -22.26 -20.77
CA GLY A 338 2.50 -21.21 -21.39
C GLY A 338 1.74 -19.93 -21.78
N LEU A 339 2.31 -19.16 -22.69
CA LEU A 339 1.69 -17.95 -23.25
C LEU A 339 0.78 -18.34 -24.44
N ASP A 340 -0.52 -18.16 -24.27
CA ASP A 340 -1.48 -18.34 -25.33
C ASP A 340 -1.52 -17.11 -26.25
N PRO A 341 -1.35 -17.28 -27.59
CA PRO A 341 -1.37 -16.17 -28.54
C PRO A 341 -2.66 -15.33 -28.48
N LEU A 342 -3.82 -15.98 -28.25
CA LEU A 342 -5.10 -15.29 -28.12
C LEU A 342 -5.13 -14.39 -26.86
N VAL A 343 -4.75 -14.95 -25.73
CA VAL A 343 -4.72 -14.19 -24.45
C VAL A 343 -3.74 -13.03 -24.54
N VAL A 344 -2.54 -13.27 -25.10
CA VAL A 344 -1.51 -12.24 -25.28
C VAL A 344 -1.99 -11.14 -26.24
N SER A 345 -2.54 -11.49 -27.41
CA SER A 345 -2.98 -10.49 -28.38
C SER A 345 -4.09 -9.59 -27.83
N GLN A 346 -5.07 -10.18 -27.15
CA GLN A 346 -6.18 -9.44 -26.53
C GLN A 346 -5.71 -8.57 -25.37
N THR A 347 -4.73 -9.03 -24.59
CA THR A 347 -4.13 -8.23 -23.53
C THR A 347 -3.35 -7.04 -24.11
N LEU A 348 -2.56 -7.25 -25.16
CA LEU A 348 -1.82 -6.17 -25.84
C LEU A 348 -2.75 -5.17 -26.55
N GLU A 349 -3.94 -5.59 -26.97
CA GLU A 349 -4.96 -4.66 -27.45
C GLU A 349 -5.40 -3.67 -26.35
N GLU A 350 -5.63 -4.14 -25.12
CA GLU A 350 -5.95 -3.26 -23.99
C GLU A 350 -4.76 -2.37 -23.62
N VAL A 351 -3.54 -2.88 -23.67
CA VAL A 351 -2.31 -2.06 -23.51
C VAL A 351 -2.28 -0.94 -24.56
N SER A 352 -2.65 -1.22 -25.80
CA SER A 352 -2.74 -0.20 -26.86
C SER A 352 -3.80 0.87 -26.57
N LYS A 353 -4.92 0.49 -25.93
CA LYS A 353 -5.95 1.44 -25.48
C LYS A 353 -5.43 2.32 -24.35
N CYS A 354 -4.68 1.77 -23.39
CA CYS A 354 -3.98 2.52 -22.35
C CYS A 354 -3.04 3.57 -22.95
N LYS A 355 -2.21 3.18 -23.91
CA LYS A 355 -1.31 4.07 -24.63
C LYS A 355 -2.04 5.25 -25.27
N ARG A 356 -3.14 4.98 -26.00
CA ARG A 356 -3.96 6.02 -26.65
C ARG A 356 -4.60 6.98 -25.65
N ALA A 357 -4.90 6.49 -24.44
CA ALA A 357 -5.42 7.30 -23.35
C ALA A 357 -4.32 8.07 -22.55
N GLY A 358 -3.05 7.99 -22.97
CA GLY A 358 -1.94 8.63 -22.28
C GLY A 358 -1.56 8.00 -20.94
N VAL A 359 -2.02 6.78 -20.68
CA VAL A 359 -1.74 6.06 -19.43
C VAL A 359 -0.40 5.33 -19.53
N MET A 360 0.48 5.57 -18.58
CA MET A 360 1.74 4.82 -18.44
C MET A 360 1.50 3.51 -17.68
N ILE A 361 2.20 2.44 -18.07
CA ILE A 361 2.15 1.15 -17.36
C ILE A 361 3.56 0.80 -16.87
N ASN A 362 3.70 0.73 -15.56
CA ASN A 362 4.91 0.27 -14.90
C ASN A 362 4.67 -1.12 -14.35
N THR A 363 5.50 -2.07 -14.76
CA THR A 363 5.34 -3.46 -14.35
C THR A 363 6.49 -3.89 -13.47
N PHE A 364 6.15 -4.40 -12.30
CA PHE A 364 7.05 -4.99 -11.33
C PHE A 364 6.85 -6.50 -11.35
N MET A 365 7.86 -7.19 -11.85
CA MET A 365 7.82 -8.64 -12.01
C MET A 365 8.54 -9.32 -10.86
N LEU A 366 7.88 -10.31 -10.29
CA LEU A 366 8.41 -11.15 -9.21
C LEU A 366 8.89 -12.52 -9.69
N ALA A 367 8.92 -12.75 -11.01
CA ALA A 367 9.41 -13.96 -11.63
C ALA A 367 10.32 -13.62 -12.82
N SER A 368 11.23 -14.53 -13.14
CA SER A 368 12.22 -14.39 -14.22
C SER A 368 11.99 -15.33 -15.40
N ASP A 369 10.75 -15.78 -15.61
CA ASP A 369 10.41 -16.61 -16.74
C ASP A 369 10.58 -15.87 -18.07
N TYR A 370 11.27 -16.49 -19.04
CA TYR A 370 11.63 -15.86 -20.31
C TYR A 370 10.41 -15.34 -21.10
N GLY A 371 9.32 -16.12 -21.16
CA GLY A 371 8.13 -15.69 -21.88
C GLY A 371 7.44 -14.51 -21.24
N LEU A 372 7.42 -14.46 -19.90
CA LEU A 372 6.88 -13.33 -19.14
C LEU A 372 7.76 -12.08 -19.36
N VAL A 373 9.09 -12.22 -19.35
CA VAL A 373 10.02 -11.13 -19.65
C VAL A 373 9.72 -10.50 -21.02
N GLN A 374 9.58 -11.31 -22.05
CA GLN A 374 9.25 -10.83 -23.40
C GLN A 374 7.89 -10.12 -23.47
N PHE A 375 6.87 -10.68 -22.79
CA PHE A 375 5.56 -10.06 -22.73
C PHE A 375 5.63 -8.67 -22.07
N VAL A 376 6.29 -8.57 -20.93
CA VAL A 376 6.40 -7.30 -20.18
C VAL A 376 7.25 -6.28 -20.92
N GLN A 377 8.32 -6.69 -21.58
CA GLN A 377 9.09 -5.80 -22.47
C GLN A 377 8.20 -5.19 -23.55
N LYS A 378 7.36 -6.02 -24.19
CA LYS A 378 6.40 -5.57 -25.19
C LYS A 378 5.40 -4.55 -24.65
N VAL A 379 4.85 -4.79 -23.45
CA VAL A 379 3.95 -3.85 -22.77
C VAL A 379 4.66 -2.52 -22.51
N THR A 380 5.90 -2.58 -22.03
CA THR A 380 6.71 -1.40 -21.68
C THR A 380 7.03 -0.54 -22.91
N GLU A 381 7.44 -1.17 -24.02
CA GLU A 381 7.69 -0.51 -25.30
C GLU A 381 6.44 0.21 -25.83
N MET A 382 5.27 -0.42 -25.65
CA MET A 382 4.02 0.16 -26.12
C MET A 382 3.57 1.37 -25.32
N CYS A 383 3.68 1.36 -23.99
CA CYS A 383 3.06 2.34 -23.09
C CYS A 383 4.02 3.35 -22.45
N ARG A 384 5.27 3.45 -22.91
CA ARG A 384 6.29 4.36 -22.34
C ARG A 384 6.52 4.17 -20.83
N GLY A 385 6.14 3.02 -20.29
CA GLY A 385 6.37 2.66 -18.91
C GLY A 385 7.76 2.07 -18.67
N LYS A 386 7.94 1.46 -17.51
CA LYS A 386 9.17 0.75 -17.15
C LYS A 386 8.84 -0.67 -16.71
N ALA A 387 9.73 -1.60 -16.99
CA ALA A 387 9.71 -2.95 -16.47
C ALA A 387 10.81 -3.11 -15.43
N TYR A 388 10.45 -3.62 -14.27
CA TYR A 388 11.35 -3.90 -13.17
C TYR A 388 11.33 -5.39 -12.89
N PHE A 389 12.49 -6.02 -13.03
CA PHE A 389 12.69 -7.40 -12.64
C PHE A 389 13.15 -7.41 -11.20
N THR A 390 12.28 -7.80 -10.29
CA THR A 390 12.51 -7.68 -8.86
C THR A 390 12.33 -9.03 -8.18
N THR A 391 12.84 -9.13 -6.97
CA THR A 391 12.49 -10.21 -6.06
C THR A 391 11.49 -9.70 -5.02
N PRO A 392 10.79 -10.58 -4.30
CA PRO A 392 9.95 -10.16 -3.18
C PRO A 392 10.65 -9.23 -2.19
N TYR A 393 11.96 -9.43 -1.98
CA TYR A 393 12.78 -8.64 -1.04
C TYR A 393 13.18 -7.26 -1.60
N THR A 394 13.31 -7.11 -2.91
CA THR A 394 13.77 -5.85 -3.54
C THR A 394 12.63 -5.03 -4.13
N LEU A 395 11.43 -5.59 -4.25
CA LEU A 395 10.26 -4.95 -4.84
C LEU A 395 9.98 -3.56 -4.25
N GLY A 396 9.94 -3.47 -2.93
CA GLY A 396 9.62 -2.20 -2.25
C GLY A 396 10.60 -1.09 -2.58
N ARG A 397 11.89 -1.41 -2.61
CA ARG A 397 12.94 -0.47 -2.99
C ARG A 397 12.72 0.09 -4.40
N TYR A 398 12.52 -0.77 -5.38
CA TYR A 398 12.35 -0.33 -6.77
C TYR A 398 11.06 0.46 -6.96
N LEU A 399 9.95 0.02 -6.36
CA LEU A 399 8.65 0.68 -6.50
C LEU A 399 8.63 2.07 -5.88
N LEU A 400 9.11 2.20 -4.64
CA LEU A 400 9.18 3.48 -3.96
C LEU A 400 10.15 4.44 -4.66
N MET A 401 11.32 3.96 -5.09
CA MET A 401 12.28 4.76 -5.86
C MET A 401 11.69 5.25 -7.19
N ASP A 402 10.97 4.38 -7.93
CA ASP A 402 10.34 4.80 -9.19
C ASP A 402 9.27 5.85 -8.95
N TYR A 403 8.42 5.66 -7.93
CA TYR A 403 7.38 6.61 -7.60
C TYR A 403 7.96 7.98 -7.21
N MET A 404 8.93 8.00 -6.31
CA MET A 404 9.58 9.23 -5.85
C MET A 404 10.37 9.92 -6.96
N SER A 405 11.13 9.17 -7.78
CA SER A 405 11.99 9.73 -8.83
C SER A 405 11.20 10.39 -9.97
N ARG A 406 9.95 10.00 -10.20
CA ARG A 406 9.11 10.57 -11.25
C ARG A 406 8.57 11.95 -10.91
N LYS A 407 8.35 12.20 -9.64
CA LYS A 407 7.91 13.50 -9.14
C LYS A 407 8.99 14.58 -9.27
N THR A 408 10.26 14.17 -9.41
CA THR A 408 11.40 15.09 -9.53
C THR A 408 11.83 15.34 -10.97
N LYS A 409 11.20 14.72 -11.97
CA LYS A 409 11.57 14.94 -13.39
C LYS A 409 10.78 16.09 -13.97
N THR A 410 11.52 17.08 -14.45
CA THR A 410 11.07 18.19 -15.29
C THR A 410 10.31 17.66 -16.50
N ILE A 411 9.10 18.16 -16.72
CA ILE A 411 8.38 17.95 -17.97
C ILE A 411 8.91 19.01 -18.94
N HIS A 412 9.65 18.58 -19.97
CA HIS A 412 10.04 19.42 -21.09
C HIS A 412 8.92 19.50 -22.10
#